data_a027f6a903c1e662c92bde9a9fe41b50
#
_entry.id   a027f6a903c1e662c92bde9a9fe41b50
#
_cell.length_a   1.000
_cell.length_b   1.000
_cell.length_c   1.000
_cell.angle_alpha   90.00
_cell.angle_beta   90.00
_cell.angle_gamma   90.00
#
_symmetry.space_group_name_H-M   'P 1'
#
loop_
_entity.id
_entity.type
_entity.pdbx_description
1 polymer ?
#
loop_
_entity_poly.entity_id
_entity_poly.type
_entity_poly.pdbx_seq_one_letter_code
_entity_poly.pdbx_strand_id
1 'polypeptide(L)'
;MSNLAVRVLPEPIRSTAFGSISGAYVGIGSPFENPIHFFILENFTDQGIMISWDGINDHMVLPANGYKVIDVTANKTLTGGTFMVAQGTRFYVKALTGSLPSVGSVYLSVFYGFANG
;
A
#
# COMPACT_ATOMS: atom_id res chain seq x y z
N MET A 1 33.23 12.19 -5.75
CA MET A 1 31.77 11.93 -5.73
C MET A 1 31.35 11.55 -4.32
N SER A 2 30.37 12.13 -3.83
CA SER A 2 29.85 11.73 -2.55
C SER A 2 28.82 10.63 -2.72
N ASN A 3 28.78 9.74 -1.77
CA ASN A 3 27.69 8.79 -1.66
C ASN A 3 26.54 9.48 -0.95
N LEU A 4 25.41 9.48 -1.60
CA LEU A 4 24.19 9.98 -0.97
C LEU A 4 23.69 8.87 -0.05
N ALA A 5 23.68 9.13 1.23
CA ALA A 5 23.03 8.25 2.17
C ALA A 5 21.53 8.48 2.07
N VAL A 6 20.79 7.40 1.83
CA VAL A 6 19.35 7.47 1.77
C VAL A 6 18.79 6.70 2.96
N ARG A 7 18.05 7.39 3.78
CA ARG A 7 17.35 6.75 4.89
C ARG A 7 15.97 6.35 4.46
N VAL A 8 15.58 5.16 4.84
CA VAL A 8 14.21 4.68 4.65
C VAL A 8 13.42 5.03 5.90
N LEU A 9 12.36 5.77 5.71
CA LEU A 9 11.52 6.26 6.79
C LEU A 9 10.08 5.79 6.59
N PRO A 10 9.39 5.37 7.65
CA PRO A 10 7.99 5.01 7.54
C PRO A 10 7.10 6.24 7.65
N GLU A 11 5.98 6.22 6.95
CA GLU A 11 4.85 7.07 7.29
C GLU A 11 4.01 6.37 8.34
N PRO A 12 3.13 7.07 9.06
CA PRO A 12 2.24 6.41 10.01
C PRO A 12 1.45 5.29 9.33
N ILE A 13 1.30 4.17 10.01
CA ILE A 13 0.59 3.01 9.46
C ILE A 13 -0.87 3.39 9.17
N ARG A 14 -1.37 2.87 8.06
CA ARG A 14 -2.75 3.08 7.63
C ARG A 14 -3.53 1.81 7.81
N SER A 15 -4.82 1.94 8.10
CA SER A 15 -5.65 0.76 8.29
C SER A 15 -7.09 1.02 7.90
N THR A 16 -7.81 -0.07 7.63
CA THR A 16 -9.26 -0.06 7.42
C THR A 16 -9.82 -1.25 8.16
N ALA A 17 -10.70 -0.99 9.11
CA ALA A 17 -11.33 -2.05 9.90
C ALA A 17 -12.36 -2.81 9.06
N PHE A 18 -12.61 -4.05 9.44
CA PHE A 18 -13.53 -4.92 8.70
C PHE A 18 -14.92 -4.30 8.52
N GLY A 19 -15.40 -3.55 9.49
CA GLY A 19 -16.72 -2.93 9.43
C GLY A 19 -16.87 -1.84 8.38
N SER A 20 -15.75 -1.35 7.85
CA SER A 20 -15.74 -0.36 6.78
C SER A 20 -15.59 -0.99 5.39
N ILE A 21 -15.35 -2.29 5.32
CA ILE A 21 -15.14 -2.99 4.06
C ILE A 21 -16.48 -3.51 3.54
N SER A 22 -16.81 -3.15 2.31
CA SER A 22 -18.05 -3.54 1.65
C SER A 22 -17.76 -3.96 0.21
N GLY A 23 -18.78 -4.07 -0.60
CA GLY A 23 -18.64 -4.33 -2.04
C GLY A 23 -18.17 -3.13 -2.84
N ALA A 24 -18.06 -1.96 -2.22
CA ALA A 24 -17.55 -0.75 -2.86
C ALA A 24 -16.19 -0.38 -2.26
N TYR A 25 -15.32 0.28 -3.05
CA TYR A 25 -14.02 0.69 -2.58
C TYR A 25 -14.11 1.75 -1.49
N VAL A 26 -13.26 1.59 -0.48
CA VAL A 26 -13.05 2.57 0.59
C VAL A 26 -11.53 2.77 0.72
N GLY A 27 -11.11 3.98 1.00
CA GLY A 27 -9.69 4.28 1.14
C GLY A 27 -9.06 3.64 2.35
N ILE A 28 -7.81 3.21 2.20
CA ILE A 28 -7.00 2.72 3.32
C ILE A 28 -6.21 3.90 3.87
N GLY A 29 -6.78 4.56 4.86
CA GLY A 29 -6.17 5.73 5.47
C GLY A 29 -6.07 6.92 4.53
N SER A 30 -5.12 7.80 4.79
CA SER A 30 -4.91 9.04 4.06
C SER A 30 -4.01 8.82 2.83
N PRO A 31 -4.02 9.75 1.86
CA PRO A 31 -3.05 9.70 0.76
C PRO A 31 -1.61 9.77 1.27
N PHE A 32 -0.68 9.27 0.45
CA PHE A 32 0.74 9.29 0.80
C PHE A 32 1.26 10.71 0.83
N GLU A 33 2.04 11.03 1.85
CA GLU A 33 2.64 12.34 2.01
C GLU A 33 3.95 12.47 1.24
N ASN A 34 4.56 11.34 0.87
CA ASN A 34 5.84 11.28 0.17
C ASN A 34 5.75 10.30 -0.99
N PRO A 35 6.66 10.39 -1.98
CA PRO A 35 6.83 9.30 -2.93
C PRO A 35 7.30 8.05 -2.18
N ILE A 36 6.65 6.92 -2.44
CA ILE A 36 6.84 5.70 -1.66
C ILE A 36 7.78 4.75 -2.39
N HIS A 37 8.78 4.24 -1.68
CA HIS A 37 9.77 3.30 -2.20
C HIS A 37 9.30 1.86 -2.10
N PHE A 38 8.68 1.49 -0.99
CA PHE A 38 8.08 0.16 -0.87
C PHE A 38 6.94 0.19 0.14
N PHE A 39 6.10 -0.83 0.06
CA PHE A 39 4.97 -0.93 0.96
C PHE A 39 4.66 -2.38 1.29
N ILE A 40 3.98 -2.55 2.40
CA ILE A 40 3.52 -3.84 2.89
C ILE A 40 2.01 -3.73 3.09
N LEU A 41 1.28 -4.61 2.39
CA LEU A 41 -0.17 -4.76 2.58
C LEU A 41 -0.41 -6.03 3.38
N GLU A 42 -1.20 -5.92 4.43
CA GLU A 42 -1.51 -7.05 5.31
C GLU A 42 -3.02 -7.16 5.50
N ASN A 43 -3.55 -8.34 5.21
CA ASN A 43 -4.97 -8.61 5.40
C ASN A 43 -5.14 -9.50 6.63
N PHE A 44 -5.54 -8.90 7.74
CA PHE A 44 -5.83 -9.64 8.97
C PHE A 44 -7.33 -9.87 9.14
N THR A 45 -8.10 -9.76 8.06
CA THR A 45 -9.52 -10.12 8.08
C THR A 45 -9.70 -11.60 7.75
N ASP A 46 -10.91 -12.09 7.97
CA ASP A 46 -11.26 -13.49 7.70
C ASP A 46 -11.75 -13.72 6.26
N GLN A 47 -11.68 -12.72 5.39
CA GLN A 47 -12.10 -12.84 4.00
C GLN A 47 -11.06 -12.23 3.05
N GLY A 48 -11.05 -12.73 1.82
CA GLY A 48 -10.22 -12.12 0.77
C GLY A 48 -10.69 -10.71 0.42
N ILE A 49 -9.75 -9.89 -0.03
CA ILE A 49 -10.02 -8.51 -0.40
C ILE A 49 -9.41 -8.17 -1.75
N MET A 50 -9.97 -7.16 -2.38
CA MET A 50 -9.46 -6.58 -3.61
C MET A 50 -8.85 -5.23 -3.29
N ILE A 51 -7.66 -4.97 -3.82
CA ILE A 51 -6.94 -3.72 -3.62
C ILE A 51 -6.92 -2.93 -4.92
N SER A 52 -7.12 -1.62 -4.80
CA SER A 52 -7.05 -0.70 -5.92
C SER A 52 -6.13 0.47 -5.58
N TRP A 53 -5.44 0.98 -6.61
CA TRP A 53 -4.56 2.15 -6.49
C TRP A 53 -5.28 3.44 -6.88
N ASP A 54 -6.50 3.34 -7.41
CA ASP A 54 -7.27 4.51 -7.88
C ASP A 54 -8.71 4.54 -7.36
N GLY A 55 -9.16 3.47 -6.70
CA GLY A 55 -10.52 3.36 -6.20
C GLY A 55 -11.54 2.98 -7.27
N ILE A 56 -11.12 2.68 -8.48
CA ILE A 56 -11.99 2.38 -9.62
C ILE A 56 -11.68 0.99 -10.19
N ASN A 57 -10.42 0.73 -10.47
CA ASN A 57 -9.98 -0.51 -11.11
C ASN A 57 -9.46 -1.50 -10.09
N ASP A 58 -9.65 -2.79 -10.36
CA ASP A 58 -9.14 -3.86 -9.52
C ASP A 58 -7.68 -4.13 -9.89
N HIS A 59 -6.77 -4.05 -8.93
CA HIS A 59 -5.34 -4.20 -9.19
C HIS A 59 -4.70 -5.40 -8.54
N MET A 60 -5.06 -5.72 -7.30
CA MET A 60 -4.44 -6.81 -6.56
C MET A 60 -5.44 -7.55 -5.71
N VAL A 61 -5.24 -8.86 -5.57
CA VAL A 61 -6.03 -9.70 -4.65
C VAL A 61 -5.15 -10.04 -3.46
N LEU A 62 -5.73 -9.95 -2.27
CA LEU A 62 -5.05 -10.32 -1.04
C LEU A 62 -5.94 -11.30 -0.27
N PRO A 63 -5.55 -12.58 -0.15
CA PRO A 63 -6.37 -13.56 0.54
C PRO A 63 -6.45 -13.28 2.04
N ALA A 64 -7.41 -13.93 2.70
CA ALA A 64 -7.53 -13.83 4.15
C ALA A 64 -6.21 -14.24 4.81
N ASN A 65 -5.78 -13.45 5.79
CA ASN A 65 -4.50 -13.64 6.49
C ASN A 65 -3.28 -13.63 5.57
N GLY A 66 -3.42 -13.01 4.39
CA GLY A 66 -2.33 -12.86 3.45
C GLY A 66 -1.66 -11.51 3.56
N TYR A 67 -0.49 -11.41 2.94
CA TYR A 67 0.25 -10.15 2.88
C TYR A 67 0.99 -10.05 1.57
N LYS A 68 1.39 -8.82 1.24
CA LYS A 68 2.19 -8.55 0.05
C LYS A 68 3.21 -7.46 0.36
N VAL A 69 4.46 -7.72 0.00
CA VAL A 69 5.55 -6.74 0.13
C VAL A 69 5.98 -6.37 -1.28
N ILE A 70 5.92 -5.09 -1.60
CA ILE A 70 6.31 -4.61 -2.92
C ILE A 70 7.35 -3.51 -2.78
N ASP A 71 8.52 -3.75 -3.37
CA ASP A 71 9.61 -2.80 -3.44
C ASP A 71 9.69 -2.29 -4.86
N VAL A 72 9.18 -1.08 -5.08
CA VAL A 72 9.15 -0.49 -6.44
C VAL A 72 10.48 0.12 -6.83
N THR A 73 11.42 0.25 -5.89
CA THR A 73 12.74 0.80 -6.17
C THR A 73 13.76 -0.26 -6.55
N ALA A 74 13.36 -1.53 -6.59
CA ALA A 74 14.26 -2.62 -6.97
C ALA A 74 14.74 -2.48 -8.41
N ASN A 75 13.93 -1.89 -9.29
CA ASN A 75 14.28 -1.64 -10.68
C ASN A 75 14.63 -0.18 -10.88
N LYS A 76 15.66 0.06 -11.70
CA LYS A 76 16.11 1.40 -12.02
C LYS A 76 15.81 1.72 -13.47
N THR A 77 15.62 2.99 -13.76
CA THR A 77 15.48 3.46 -15.13
C THR A 77 16.83 3.44 -15.83
N LEU A 78 16.81 3.58 -17.16
CA LEU A 78 18.05 3.65 -17.96
C LEU A 78 18.92 4.84 -17.59
N THR A 79 18.34 5.88 -17.03
CA THR A 79 19.07 7.08 -16.61
C THR A 79 19.51 7.03 -15.16
N GLY A 80 19.33 5.91 -14.48
CA GLY A 80 19.74 5.74 -13.09
C GLY A 80 18.72 6.16 -12.07
N GLY A 81 17.54 6.63 -12.51
CA GLY A 81 16.44 6.94 -11.58
C GLY A 81 15.81 5.67 -11.03
N THR A 82 15.01 5.83 -10.01
CA THR A 82 14.26 4.73 -9.39
C THR A 82 12.77 4.97 -9.55
N PHE A 83 12.03 3.87 -9.62
CA PHE A 83 10.57 3.95 -9.63
C PHE A 83 10.07 4.17 -8.20
N MET A 84 8.98 4.91 -8.09
CA MET A 84 8.33 5.17 -6.81
C MET A 84 6.83 5.28 -7.02
N VAL A 85 6.07 4.97 -5.96
CA VAL A 85 4.64 5.26 -5.96
C VAL A 85 4.48 6.75 -5.68
N ALA A 86 3.72 7.44 -6.51
CA ALA A 86 3.63 8.90 -6.46
C ALA A 86 3.06 9.40 -5.13
N GLN A 87 3.59 10.53 -4.68
CA GLN A 87 3.00 11.29 -3.59
C GLN A 87 1.54 11.61 -3.92
N GLY A 88 0.67 11.52 -2.93
CA GLY A 88 -0.76 11.75 -3.13
C GLY A 88 -1.56 10.51 -3.51
N THR A 89 -0.88 9.40 -3.81
CA THR A 89 -1.57 8.13 -4.08
C THR A 89 -2.27 7.64 -2.81
N ARG A 90 -3.44 7.08 -2.99
CA ARG A 90 -4.21 6.45 -1.93
C ARG A 90 -4.61 5.06 -2.37
N PHE A 91 -4.43 4.08 -1.52
CA PHE A 91 -4.89 2.72 -1.80
C PHE A 91 -6.32 2.54 -1.28
N TYR A 92 -7.06 1.65 -1.94
CA TYR A 92 -8.46 1.38 -1.64
C TYR A 92 -8.67 -0.11 -1.53
N VAL A 93 -9.68 -0.49 -0.75
CA VAL A 93 -10.01 -1.88 -0.50
C VAL A 93 -11.52 -2.10 -0.62
N LYS A 94 -11.88 -3.28 -1.12
CA LYS A 94 -13.26 -3.77 -1.09
C LYS A 94 -13.26 -5.27 -0.88
N ALA A 95 -14.40 -5.83 -0.56
CA ALA A 95 -14.56 -7.27 -0.45
C ALA A 95 -14.31 -7.92 -1.81
N LEU A 96 -13.60 -9.04 -1.81
CA LEU A 96 -13.30 -9.77 -3.05
C LEU A 96 -14.55 -10.46 -3.59
N THR A 97 -15.40 -10.95 -2.71
CA THR A 97 -16.64 -11.63 -3.05
C THR A 97 -17.81 -11.01 -2.31
N GLY A 98 -19.00 -11.62 -2.42
CA GLY A 98 -20.15 -11.17 -1.65
C GLY A 98 -20.05 -11.44 -0.16
N SER A 99 -19.06 -12.23 0.28
CA SER A 99 -18.83 -12.51 1.70
C SER A 99 -17.99 -11.40 2.31
N LEU A 100 -18.59 -10.61 3.19
CA LEU A 100 -17.91 -9.50 3.83
C LEU A 100 -17.07 -9.99 5.02
N PRO A 101 -15.93 -9.33 5.32
CA PRO A 101 -15.17 -9.65 6.53
C PRO A 101 -16.00 -9.41 7.78
N SER A 102 -15.77 -10.25 8.79
CA SER A 102 -16.47 -10.15 10.07
C SER A 102 -15.54 -9.83 11.24
N VAL A 103 -14.23 -9.78 11.02
CA VAL A 103 -13.24 -9.53 12.06
C VAL A 103 -11.94 -9.00 11.42
N GLY A 104 -11.19 -8.23 12.19
CA GLY A 104 -9.85 -7.83 11.81
C GLY A 104 -9.80 -6.52 11.05
N SER A 105 -8.64 -6.27 10.46
CA SER A 105 -8.37 -5.04 9.72
C SER A 105 -7.38 -5.31 8.59
N VAL A 106 -7.38 -4.43 7.61
CA VAL A 106 -6.36 -4.37 6.58
C VAL A 106 -5.38 -3.27 6.94
N TYR A 107 -4.09 -3.56 6.90
CA TYR A 107 -3.04 -2.61 7.24
C TYR A 107 -2.17 -2.32 6.04
N LEU A 108 -1.74 -1.09 5.94
CA LEU A 108 -0.82 -0.64 4.90
C LEU A 108 0.32 0.13 5.55
N SER A 109 1.52 -0.42 5.43
CA SER A 109 2.76 0.21 5.88
C SER A 109 3.51 0.70 4.66
N VAL A 110 3.86 1.98 4.64
CA VAL A 110 4.56 2.57 3.50
C VAL A 110 5.83 3.24 3.97
N PHE A 111 6.85 3.18 3.12
CA PHE A 111 8.18 3.67 3.43
C PHE A 111 8.68 4.54 2.30
N TYR A 112 9.31 5.65 2.66
CA TYR A 112 9.88 6.58 1.71
C TYR A 112 11.37 6.76 1.99
N GLY A 113 12.09 7.25 0.99
CA GLY A 113 13.50 7.52 1.12
C GLY A 113 13.75 9.00 1.32
N PHE A 114 14.69 9.31 2.18
CA PHE A 114 15.12 10.68 2.40
C PHE A 114 16.61 10.77 2.14
N ALA A 115 16.98 11.55 1.13
CA ALA A 115 18.37 11.72 0.79
C ALA A 115 19.05 12.61 1.84
N ASN A 116 20.17 12.11 2.34
CA ASN A 116 20.96 12.79 3.35
C ASN A 116 22.27 13.18 2.67
N GLY A 117 22.24 14.34 2.09
CA GLY A 117 23.38 14.83 1.34
C GLY A 117 24.58 15.19 2.19
#